data_d8ca3b9e9f4685518a37ce3b929d794c
#
_entry.id   d8ca3b9e9f4685518a37ce3b929d794c
#
_cell.length_a   1.000
_cell.length_b   1.000
_cell.length_c   1.000
_cell.angle_alpha   90.00
_cell.angle_beta   90.00
_cell.angle_gamma   90.00
#
_symmetry.space_group_name_H-M   'P 1'
#
loop_
_entity.id
_entity.type
_entity.pdbx_description
1 polymer ?
#
loop_
_entity_poly.entity_id
_entity_poly.type
_entity_poly.pdbx_seq_one_letter_code
_entity_poly.pdbx_strand_id
1 'polypeptide(L)'
;MRADCRAGLGPESFSLVPGPEGPCGWLAEAFGHEVLLVERAEGGFPDDRDAAGPTLVSTATLEAVAGWFRIDVAECRRRFRANLEVGGCDAFWEDSLASPARPDLQPLASELAADLPADPYADLPPPEPREFSIGGARFRAVNACRRCVVPTRDSRTGAVTEQFRDVFEAWRGRTLPADVDATAWSHRYRLAVNTAMLRSAYVTVGETVVSLAR
;
A
#
# COMPACT_ATOMS: atom_id res chain seq x y z
N MET A 1 -6.29 10.97 20.84
CA MET A 1 -6.53 12.41 20.65
C MET A 1 -7.57 12.53 19.55
N ARG A 2 -8.82 12.86 19.86
CA ARG A 2 -9.88 13.09 18.85
C ARG A 2 -9.54 14.43 18.20
N ALA A 3 -9.19 14.44 16.94
CA ALA A 3 -9.35 15.63 16.13
C ALA A 3 -10.85 15.78 15.90
N ASP A 4 -11.53 16.59 16.69
CA ASP A 4 -12.80 17.14 16.29
C ASP A 4 -12.50 18.00 15.06
N CYS A 5 -12.76 17.45 13.87
CA CYS A 5 -12.90 18.28 12.68
C CYS A 5 -13.97 19.28 13.04
N ARG A 6 -13.61 20.55 13.24
CA ARG A 6 -14.57 21.60 13.53
C ARG A 6 -15.62 21.58 12.44
N ALA A 7 -16.82 21.18 12.82
CA ALA A 7 -17.99 21.26 11.97
C ALA A 7 -18.17 22.73 11.58
N GLY A 8 -17.84 23.09 10.36
CA GLY A 8 -18.01 24.47 9.89
C GLY A 8 -17.16 24.91 8.72
N LEU A 9 -16.04 24.26 8.44
CA LEU A 9 -15.26 24.57 7.25
C LEU A 9 -15.90 23.88 6.04
N GLY A 10 -16.61 24.65 5.22
CA GLY A 10 -17.17 24.20 3.95
C GLY A 10 -16.07 23.91 2.92
N PRO A 11 -16.40 23.33 1.75
CA PRO A 11 -15.45 23.15 0.67
C PRO A 11 -15.00 24.52 0.15
N GLU A 12 -13.72 24.80 0.28
CA GLU A 12 -13.08 25.98 -0.26
C GLU A 12 -12.07 25.59 -1.33
N SER A 13 -11.89 26.48 -2.31
CA SER A 13 -10.91 26.30 -3.37
C SER A 13 -9.75 27.27 -3.18
N PHE A 14 -8.54 26.75 -3.12
CA PHE A 14 -7.32 27.55 -2.96
C PHE A 14 -6.40 27.39 -4.15
N SER A 15 -5.69 28.46 -4.49
CA SER A 15 -4.48 28.33 -5.31
C SER A 15 -3.41 27.63 -4.47
N LEU A 16 -2.73 26.64 -5.04
CA LEU A 16 -1.63 25.92 -4.37
C LEU A 16 -0.34 26.76 -4.27
N VAL A 17 -0.48 28.06 -4.06
CA VAL A 17 0.66 28.95 -3.84
C VAL A 17 1.00 28.95 -2.35
N PRO A 18 2.28 28.79 -1.98
CA PRO A 18 2.68 28.87 -0.59
C PRO A 18 2.35 30.24 0.01
N GLY A 19 1.72 30.26 1.20
CA GLY A 19 1.42 31.50 1.91
C GLY A 19 0.33 31.32 2.97
N PRO A 20 0.24 32.28 3.93
CA PRO A 20 -0.72 32.19 5.03
C PRO A 20 -2.19 32.36 4.62
N GLU A 21 -2.45 33.00 3.46
CA GLU A 21 -3.80 33.20 2.91
C GLU A 21 -4.26 32.03 2.03
N GLY A 22 -3.42 31.01 1.87
CA GLY A 22 -3.68 29.82 1.07
C GLY A 22 -4.12 28.60 1.90
N PRO A 23 -3.97 27.40 1.35
CA PRO A 23 -4.38 26.16 1.99
C PRO A 23 -3.68 25.90 3.33
N CYS A 24 -2.50 26.49 3.58
CA CYS A 24 -1.80 26.34 4.85
C CYS A 24 -2.58 26.96 6.02
N GLY A 25 -3.14 28.15 5.85
CA GLY A 25 -3.95 28.80 6.89
C GLY A 25 -5.21 28.02 7.20
N TRP A 26 -5.95 27.60 6.17
CA TRP A 26 -7.15 26.79 6.31
C TRP A 26 -6.87 25.45 6.98
N LEU A 27 -5.78 24.76 6.59
CA LEU A 27 -5.35 23.50 7.21
C LEU A 27 -4.89 23.72 8.65
N ALA A 28 -4.19 24.81 8.94
CA ALA A 28 -3.76 25.13 10.30
C ALA A 28 -4.96 25.37 11.23
N GLU A 29 -6.00 26.03 10.75
CA GLU A 29 -7.25 26.19 11.48
C GLU A 29 -7.95 24.85 11.71
N ALA A 30 -8.06 24.00 10.66
CA ALA A 30 -8.69 22.69 10.74
C ALA A 30 -7.98 21.73 11.71
N PHE A 31 -6.66 21.75 11.73
CA PHE A 31 -5.83 20.84 12.54
C PHE A 31 -5.46 21.43 13.91
N GLY A 32 -5.63 22.72 14.11
CA GLY A 32 -5.30 23.41 15.38
C GLY A 32 -3.78 23.58 15.61
N HIS A 33 -2.97 23.49 14.58
CA HIS A 33 -1.53 23.73 14.62
C HIS A 33 -1.03 24.23 13.25
N GLU A 34 0.15 24.84 13.25
CA GLU A 34 0.79 25.32 12.01
C GLU A 34 1.02 24.18 11.01
N VAL A 35 0.69 24.44 9.75
CA VAL A 35 0.83 23.49 8.63
C VAL A 35 1.62 24.17 7.52
N LEU A 36 2.60 23.47 6.99
CA LEU A 36 3.36 23.87 5.82
C LEU A 36 3.03 22.94 4.64
N LEU A 37 2.61 23.53 3.53
CA LEU A 37 2.45 22.80 2.27
C LEU A 37 3.81 22.77 1.56
N VAL A 38 4.28 21.57 1.26
CA VAL A 38 5.56 21.36 0.57
C VAL A 38 5.31 20.65 -0.73
N GLU A 39 5.88 21.20 -1.81
CA GLU A 39 5.93 20.56 -3.12
C GLU A 39 7.29 19.91 -3.35
N ARG A 40 7.27 18.70 -3.92
CA ARG A 40 8.46 18.02 -4.41
C ARG A 40 8.19 17.51 -5.82
N ALA A 41 8.67 18.25 -6.81
CA ALA A 41 8.44 17.96 -8.23
C ALA A 41 9.15 16.67 -8.69
N GLU A 42 10.31 16.34 -8.07
CA GLU A 42 11.07 15.15 -8.42
C GLU A 42 10.89 14.07 -7.35
N GLY A 43 10.45 12.88 -7.78
CA GLY A 43 10.27 11.70 -6.94
C GLY A 43 9.11 11.74 -5.95
N GLY A 44 8.37 12.84 -5.84
CA GLY A 44 7.22 12.97 -4.94
C GLY A 44 7.56 12.65 -3.47
N PHE A 45 6.58 12.09 -2.74
CA PHE A 45 6.71 11.66 -1.33
C PHE A 45 6.28 10.19 -1.19
N PRO A 46 6.98 9.24 -1.81
CA PRO A 46 6.63 7.82 -1.70
C PRO A 46 6.94 7.31 -0.29
N ASP A 47 6.05 6.44 0.23
CA ASP A 47 6.27 5.73 1.49
C ASP A 47 7.44 4.74 1.38
N ASP A 48 7.61 4.16 0.19
CA ASP A 48 8.71 3.26 -0.16
C ASP A 48 9.46 3.84 -1.37
N ARG A 49 10.73 4.17 -1.20
CA ARG A 49 11.54 4.80 -2.25
C ARG A 49 11.88 3.84 -3.40
N ASP A 50 11.98 2.54 -3.08
CA ASP A 50 12.28 1.50 -4.07
C ASP A 50 11.02 1.10 -4.85
N ALA A 51 9.85 1.47 -4.34
CA ALA A 51 8.54 1.17 -4.91
C ALA A 51 7.68 2.44 -5.03
N ALA A 52 8.21 3.46 -5.66
CA ALA A 52 7.55 4.78 -5.83
C ALA A 52 6.41 4.79 -6.86
N GLY A 53 6.08 3.66 -7.45
CA GLY A 53 4.95 3.50 -8.37
C GLY A 53 3.60 3.34 -7.67
N PRO A 54 2.51 3.21 -8.45
CA PRO A 54 1.18 2.99 -7.91
C PRO A 54 1.06 1.62 -7.25
N THR A 55 0.29 1.53 -6.17
CA THR A 55 -0.09 0.24 -5.57
C THR A 55 -1.20 -0.42 -6.37
N LEU A 56 -1.14 -1.74 -6.51
CA LEU A 56 -2.08 -2.54 -7.29
C LEU A 56 -2.76 -3.59 -6.40
N VAL A 57 -4.09 -3.73 -6.53
CA VAL A 57 -4.90 -4.71 -5.81
C VAL A 57 -5.95 -5.31 -6.74
N SER A 58 -6.39 -6.55 -6.50
CA SER A 58 -7.53 -7.11 -7.21
C SER A 58 -8.86 -6.71 -6.57
N THR A 59 -9.92 -6.59 -7.41
CA THR A 59 -11.29 -6.40 -6.92
C THR A 59 -11.69 -7.53 -5.98
N ALA A 60 -11.38 -8.77 -6.36
CA ALA A 60 -11.69 -9.96 -5.57
C ALA A 60 -11.00 -9.96 -4.20
N THR A 61 -9.79 -9.41 -4.11
CA THR A 61 -9.09 -9.20 -2.82
C THR A 61 -9.85 -8.22 -1.93
N LEU A 62 -10.29 -7.09 -2.49
CA LEU A 62 -11.07 -6.11 -1.72
C LEU A 62 -12.41 -6.68 -1.25
N GLU A 63 -13.07 -7.48 -2.08
CA GLU A 63 -14.32 -8.19 -1.73
C GLU A 63 -14.10 -9.20 -0.61
N ALA A 64 -13.05 -10.02 -0.70
CA ALA A 64 -12.70 -10.98 0.33
C ALA A 64 -12.43 -10.30 1.67
N VAL A 65 -11.62 -9.23 1.68
CA VAL A 65 -11.30 -8.48 2.89
C VAL A 65 -12.53 -7.76 3.45
N ALA A 66 -13.37 -7.18 2.59
CA ALA A 66 -14.63 -6.57 3.02
C ALA A 66 -15.53 -7.59 3.72
N GLY A 67 -15.59 -8.84 3.21
CA GLY A 67 -16.31 -9.95 3.82
C GLY A 67 -15.78 -10.32 5.20
N TRP A 68 -14.48 -10.30 5.43
CA TRP A 68 -13.90 -10.60 6.76
C TRP A 68 -14.39 -9.67 7.86
N PHE A 69 -14.61 -8.39 7.51
CA PHE A 69 -15.03 -7.35 8.45
C PHE A 69 -16.51 -6.97 8.34
N ARG A 70 -17.26 -7.63 7.44
CA ARG A 70 -18.66 -7.34 7.16
C ARG A 70 -18.91 -5.86 6.85
N ILE A 71 -17.98 -5.25 6.10
CA ILE A 71 -18.10 -3.90 5.57
C ILE A 71 -18.38 -3.96 4.07
N ASP A 72 -18.88 -2.87 3.48
CA ASP A 72 -19.00 -2.80 2.04
C ASP A 72 -17.66 -2.64 1.34
N VAL A 73 -17.58 -3.07 0.08
CA VAL A 73 -16.35 -2.99 -0.74
C VAL A 73 -15.90 -1.54 -0.94
N ALA A 74 -16.83 -0.59 -1.01
CA ALA A 74 -16.48 0.82 -1.14
C ALA A 74 -15.80 1.34 0.12
N GLU A 75 -16.22 0.88 1.31
CA GLU A 75 -15.53 1.19 2.55
C GLU A 75 -14.13 0.55 2.57
N CYS A 76 -13.99 -0.70 2.11
CA CYS A 76 -12.72 -1.37 1.99
C CYS A 76 -11.75 -0.59 1.09
N ARG A 77 -12.21 -0.14 -0.10
CA ARG A 77 -11.44 0.74 -1.00
C ARG A 77 -10.94 2.00 -0.30
N ARG A 78 -11.81 2.69 0.44
CA ARG A 78 -11.45 3.91 1.18
C ARG A 78 -10.41 3.67 2.27
N ARG A 79 -10.47 2.53 2.95
CA ARG A 79 -9.52 2.17 4.01
C ARG A 79 -8.14 1.80 3.45
N PHE A 80 -8.09 0.99 2.40
CA PHE A 80 -6.84 0.49 1.85
C PHE A 80 -6.20 1.41 0.79
N ARG A 81 -6.98 2.21 0.08
CA ARG A 81 -6.51 3.28 -0.81
C ARG A 81 -5.47 2.85 -1.84
N ALA A 82 -5.64 1.68 -2.46
CA ALA A 82 -4.82 1.30 -3.59
C ALA A 82 -5.07 2.22 -4.79
N ASN A 83 -4.06 2.42 -5.62
CA ASN A 83 -4.12 3.32 -6.77
C ASN A 83 -4.74 2.64 -8.00
N LEU A 84 -4.43 1.37 -8.20
CA LEU A 84 -4.91 0.56 -9.31
C LEU A 84 -5.71 -0.63 -8.77
N GLU A 85 -6.89 -0.84 -9.35
CA GLU A 85 -7.76 -1.98 -9.05
C GLU A 85 -7.95 -2.80 -10.32
N VAL A 86 -7.72 -4.13 -10.23
CA VAL A 86 -7.78 -5.07 -11.34
C VAL A 86 -8.91 -6.06 -11.11
N GLY A 87 -9.82 -6.14 -12.08
CA GLY A 87 -10.89 -7.15 -12.11
C GLY A 87 -10.52 -8.39 -12.91
N GLY A 88 -11.35 -9.44 -12.78
CA GLY A 88 -11.23 -10.66 -13.59
C GLY A 88 -10.12 -11.62 -13.19
N CYS A 89 -9.58 -11.48 -11.98
CA CYS A 89 -8.62 -12.40 -11.39
C CYS A 89 -9.06 -12.81 -9.97
N ASP A 90 -8.45 -13.87 -9.45
CA ASP A 90 -8.74 -14.39 -8.13
C ASP A 90 -8.29 -13.43 -7.00
N ALA A 91 -8.88 -13.62 -5.82
CA ALA A 91 -8.46 -12.87 -4.64
C ALA A 91 -7.00 -13.19 -4.30
N PHE A 92 -6.24 -12.15 -3.97
CA PHE A 92 -4.80 -12.21 -3.64
C PHE A 92 -3.89 -12.61 -4.80
N TRP A 93 -4.41 -12.59 -6.05
CA TRP A 93 -3.61 -12.82 -7.24
C TRP A 93 -2.38 -11.90 -7.31
N GLU A 94 -2.53 -10.67 -6.89
CA GLU A 94 -1.47 -9.68 -6.90
C GLU A 94 -0.26 -10.07 -6.03
N ASP A 95 -0.44 -10.92 -5.02
CA ASP A 95 0.68 -11.39 -4.20
C ASP A 95 1.68 -12.20 -4.99
N SER A 96 1.21 -12.96 -6.01
CA SER A 96 2.09 -13.73 -6.89
C SER A 96 2.96 -12.87 -7.80
N LEU A 97 2.62 -11.59 -7.96
CA LEU A 97 3.45 -10.62 -8.68
C LEU A 97 4.60 -10.10 -7.81
N ALA A 98 4.38 -10.01 -6.51
CA ALA A 98 5.42 -9.58 -5.60
C ALA A 98 6.55 -10.61 -5.63
N SER A 99 7.79 -10.15 -5.81
CA SER A 99 8.96 -10.97 -5.54
C SER A 99 8.86 -11.49 -4.10
N PRO A 100 9.22 -12.75 -3.79
CA PRO A 100 9.42 -13.12 -2.40
C PRO A 100 10.33 -12.07 -1.79
N ALA A 101 9.82 -11.41 -0.77
CA ALA A 101 10.53 -10.32 -0.14
C ALA A 101 11.91 -10.84 0.29
N ARG A 102 12.96 -10.12 -0.05
CA ARG A 102 14.18 -10.23 0.77
C ARG A 102 13.73 -10.12 2.21
N PRO A 103 14.21 -11.01 3.12
CA PRO A 103 13.87 -10.86 4.52
C PRO A 103 13.94 -9.37 4.86
N ASP A 104 12.92 -8.84 5.52
CA ASP A 104 12.96 -7.51 6.07
C ASP A 104 14.10 -7.49 7.08
N LEU A 105 15.31 -7.44 6.59
CA LEU A 105 16.50 -7.14 7.36
C LEU A 105 16.39 -5.66 7.77
N GLN A 106 15.42 -5.39 8.65
CA GLN A 106 15.69 -4.36 9.62
C GLN A 106 16.99 -4.83 10.30
N PRO A 107 18.00 -3.99 10.42
CA PRO A 107 19.14 -4.33 11.22
C PRO A 107 18.62 -4.71 12.61
N LEU A 108 18.41 -6.00 12.85
CA LEU A 108 18.50 -6.53 14.19
C LEU A 108 19.79 -5.93 14.71
N ALA A 109 19.66 -5.18 15.79
CA ALA A 109 20.78 -4.49 16.40
C ALA A 109 22.01 -5.38 16.29
N SER A 110 23.08 -4.82 15.79
CA SER A 110 24.33 -5.43 15.34
C SER A 110 24.96 -6.45 16.31
N GLU A 111 24.41 -6.66 17.46
CA GLU A 111 24.86 -7.55 18.53
C GLU A 111 24.31 -8.99 18.44
N LEU A 112 23.20 -9.23 17.69
CA LEU A 112 22.64 -10.58 17.53
C LEU A 112 23.02 -11.25 16.19
N ALA A 113 23.63 -10.53 15.27
CA ALA A 113 23.96 -11.06 13.94
C ALA A 113 25.18 -11.99 13.93
N ALA A 114 25.96 -12.06 15.01
CA ALA A 114 27.20 -12.84 15.05
C ALA A 114 27.02 -14.34 15.23
N ASP A 115 25.85 -14.82 15.68
CA ASP A 115 25.61 -16.23 16.03
C ASP A 115 24.53 -16.93 15.18
N LEU A 116 24.04 -16.31 14.10
CA LEU A 116 23.10 -16.98 13.21
C LEU A 116 23.86 -17.91 12.25
N PRO A 117 23.38 -19.14 12.00
CA PRO A 117 23.93 -20.02 10.99
C PRO A 117 23.84 -19.31 9.62
N ALA A 118 24.86 -19.54 8.76
CA ALA A 118 24.88 -18.99 7.41
C ALA A 118 23.54 -19.27 6.72
N ASP A 119 22.96 -18.23 6.13
CA ASP A 119 21.70 -18.32 5.39
C ASP A 119 21.88 -19.38 4.28
N PRO A 120 21.13 -20.51 4.31
CA PRO A 120 21.25 -21.56 3.30
C PRO A 120 20.83 -21.10 1.90
N TYR A 121 20.24 -19.91 1.78
CA TYR A 121 19.77 -19.29 0.53
C TYR A 121 20.63 -18.10 0.09
N ALA A 122 21.73 -17.78 0.80
CA ALA A 122 22.58 -16.64 0.50
C ALA A 122 23.16 -16.67 -0.91
N ASP A 123 23.38 -17.85 -1.46
CA ASP A 123 23.96 -18.06 -2.80
C ASP A 123 22.91 -18.14 -3.92
N LEU A 124 21.61 -18.12 -3.60
CA LEU A 124 20.58 -18.08 -4.62
C LEU A 124 20.41 -16.65 -5.14
N PRO A 125 20.37 -16.46 -6.47
CA PRO A 125 20.04 -15.14 -7.00
C PRO A 125 18.65 -14.75 -6.46
N PRO A 126 18.46 -13.49 -6.02
CA PRO A 126 17.16 -13.04 -5.59
C PRO A 126 16.16 -13.31 -6.71
N PRO A 127 14.97 -13.86 -6.39
CA PRO A 127 13.96 -14.07 -7.40
C PRO A 127 13.65 -12.75 -8.10
N GLU A 128 13.69 -12.77 -9.43
CA GLU A 128 13.49 -11.56 -10.22
C GLU A 128 12.05 -11.04 -10.03
N PRO A 129 11.91 -9.74 -9.76
CA PRO A 129 10.60 -9.12 -9.65
C PRO A 129 9.83 -9.26 -10.96
N ARG A 130 8.55 -9.62 -10.87
CA ARG A 130 7.70 -9.76 -12.06
C ARG A 130 7.34 -8.40 -12.63
N GLU A 131 7.46 -8.29 -13.94
CA GLU A 131 7.07 -7.10 -14.68
C GLU A 131 5.71 -7.31 -15.34
N PHE A 132 4.94 -6.24 -15.44
CA PHE A 132 3.67 -6.24 -16.12
C PHE A 132 3.42 -4.89 -16.81
N SER A 133 2.48 -4.86 -17.74
CA SER A 133 2.05 -3.63 -18.40
C SER A 133 0.54 -3.43 -18.27
N ILE A 134 0.13 -2.18 -18.30
CA ILE A 134 -1.25 -1.74 -18.44
C ILE A 134 -1.24 -0.69 -19.54
N GLY A 135 -1.87 -0.98 -20.67
CA GLY A 135 -1.75 -0.14 -21.85
C GLY A 135 -0.30 0.13 -22.22
N GLY A 136 0.07 1.40 -22.32
CA GLY A 136 1.44 1.84 -22.61
C GLY A 136 2.37 1.88 -21.40
N ALA A 137 1.86 1.84 -20.18
CA ALA A 137 2.66 1.92 -18.95
C ALA A 137 3.27 0.55 -18.62
N ARG A 138 4.47 0.56 -18.01
CA ARG A 138 5.17 -0.65 -17.61
C ARG A 138 5.63 -0.54 -16.16
N PHE A 139 5.41 -1.59 -15.40
CA PHE A 139 5.64 -1.64 -13.97
C PHE A 139 6.46 -2.88 -13.60
N ARG A 140 7.14 -2.78 -12.47
CA ARG A 140 7.75 -3.90 -11.77
C ARG A 140 7.07 -4.03 -10.41
N ALA A 141 6.57 -5.21 -10.08
CA ALA A 141 6.10 -5.52 -8.74
C ALA A 141 7.31 -5.62 -7.80
N VAL A 142 7.26 -4.94 -6.66
CA VAL A 142 8.41 -4.88 -5.73
C VAL A 142 8.15 -5.74 -4.50
N ASN A 143 7.12 -5.42 -3.74
CA ASN A 143 6.80 -6.14 -2.51
C ASN A 143 5.31 -6.03 -2.15
N ALA A 144 4.84 -6.93 -1.29
CA ALA A 144 3.51 -6.84 -0.71
C ALA A 144 3.44 -5.64 0.24
N CYS A 145 2.50 -4.71 -0.02
CA CYS A 145 2.39 -3.44 0.67
C CYS A 145 2.06 -3.63 2.15
N ARG A 146 2.95 -3.19 3.04
CA ARG A 146 2.70 -3.11 4.48
C ARG A 146 1.62 -2.08 4.76
N ARG A 147 0.71 -2.40 5.67
CA ARG A 147 -0.37 -1.49 6.00
C ARG A 147 -0.12 -0.79 7.32
N CYS A 148 -0.39 0.51 7.31
CA CYS A 148 -0.35 1.34 8.51
C CYS A 148 -1.64 1.20 9.34
N VAL A 149 -1.82 2.03 10.35
CA VAL A 149 -3.00 2.04 11.22
C VAL A 149 -4.29 2.50 10.52
N VAL A 150 -4.20 3.19 9.38
CA VAL A 150 -5.36 3.80 8.70
C VAL A 150 -6.47 2.79 8.39
N PRO A 151 -6.21 1.61 7.80
CA PRO A 151 -7.27 0.65 7.49
C PRO A 151 -8.05 0.14 8.72
N THR A 152 -7.50 0.27 9.92
CA THR A 152 -8.18 -0.15 11.16
C THR A 152 -9.33 0.80 11.55
N ARG A 153 -9.50 1.92 10.84
CA ARG A 153 -10.47 2.95 11.17
C ARG A 153 -11.55 3.04 10.10
N ASP A 154 -12.76 3.29 10.54
CA ASP A 154 -13.86 3.67 9.65
C ASP A 154 -13.51 4.95 8.90
N SER A 155 -13.69 4.95 7.56
CA SER A 155 -13.20 6.03 6.70
C SER A 155 -13.99 7.34 6.86
N ARG A 156 -15.19 7.29 7.42
CA ARG A 156 -16.09 8.46 7.58
C ARG A 156 -16.05 9.02 8.99
N THR A 157 -15.99 8.13 9.98
CA THR A 157 -16.10 8.51 11.39
C THR A 157 -14.78 8.50 12.14
N GLY A 158 -13.75 7.83 11.59
CA GLY A 158 -12.47 7.60 12.26
C GLY A 158 -12.57 6.58 13.41
N ALA A 159 -13.73 5.97 13.65
CA ALA A 159 -13.92 4.98 14.71
C ALA A 159 -13.01 3.77 14.49
N VAL A 160 -12.40 3.29 15.57
CA VAL A 160 -11.51 2.12 15.54
C VAL A 160 -12.36 0.86 15.39
N THR A 161 -11.97 -0.01 14.46
CA THR A 161 -12.46 -1.38 14.40
C THR A 161 -11.57 -2.24 15.30
N GLU A 162 -12.13 -2.72 16.39
CA GLU A 162 -11.40 -3.52 17.36
C GLU A 162 -10.80 -4.78 16.75
N GLN A 163 -9.59 -5.15 17.19
CA GLN A 163 -8.86 -6.34 16.74
C GLN A 163 -8.67 -6.44 15.21
N PHE A 164 -8.81 -5.33 14.47
CA PHE A 164 -8.74 -5.35 13.01
C PHE A 164 -7.48 -6.03 12.49
N ARG A 165 -6.32 -5.67 13.04
CA ARG A 165 -5.04 -6.22 12.61
C ARG A 165 -4.95 -7.73 12.86
N ASP A 166 -5.32 -8.19 14.04
CA ASP A 166 -5.22 -9.60 14.44
C ASP A 166 -6.14 -10.47 13.57
N VAL A 167 -7.37 -10.02 13.35
CA VAL A 167 -8.34 -10.68 12.47
C VAL A 167 -7.80 -10.71 11.04
N PHE A 168 -7.27 -9.59 10.55
CA PHE A 168 -6.70 -9.50 9.21
C PHE A 168 -5.53 -10.49 9.05
N GLU A 169 -4.56 -10.49 9.96
CA GLU A 169 -3.39 -11.37 9.88
C GLU A 169 -3.77 -12.85 9.97
N ALA A 170 -4.77 -13.20 10.78
CA ALA A 170 -5.30 -14.55 10.87
C ALA A 170 -5.92 -15.02 9.54
N TRP A 171 -6.72 -14.19 8.88
CA TRP A 171 -7.29 -14.49 7.57
C TRP A 171 -6.23 -14.55 6.48
N ARG A 172 -5.27 -13.62 6.48
CA ARG A 172 -4.16 -13.63 5.52
C ARG A 172 -3.33 -14.90 5.61
N GLY A 173 -3.13 -15.44 6.80
CA GLY A 173 -2.44 -16.73 6.99
C GLY A 173 -3.15 -17.91 6.31
N ARG A 174 -4.45 -17.79 6.02
CA ARG A 174 -5.27 -18.84 5.37
C ARG A 174 -5.48 -18.59 3.87
N THR A 175 -5.22 -17.40 3.40
CA THR A 175 -5.49 -16.96 2.02
C THR A 175 -4.25 -16.65 1.21
N LEU A 176 -3.07 -16.93 1.76
CA LEU A 176 -1.83 -16.80 0.99
C LEU A 176 -1.84 -17.80 -0.17
N PRO A 177 -1.60 -17.35 -1.40
CA PRO A 177 -1.39 -18.25 -2.52
C PRO A 177 -0.23 -19.21 -2.25
N ALA A 178 -0.33 -20.45 -2.77
CA ALA A 178 0.64 -21.51 -2.48
C ALA A 178 2.05 -21.22 -3.03
N ASP A 179 2.15 -20.33 -4.01
CA ASP A 179 3.40 -19.90 -4.65
C ASP A 179 4.02 -18.65 -3.98
N VAL A 180 3.38 -18.14 -2.92
CA VAL A 180 3.88 -16.98 -2.17
C VAL A 180 4.63 -17.43 -0.93
N ASP A 181 5.93 -17.22 -0.92
CA ASP A 181 6.72 -17.39 0.29
C ASP A 181 6.60 -16.16 1.20
N ALA A 182 5.85 -16.32 2.27
CA ALA A 182 5.67 -15.29 3.27
C ALA A 182 6.58 -15.47 4.51
N THR A 183 7.54 -16.38 4.46
CA THR A 183 8.47 -16.62 5.59
C THR A 183 9.34 -15.40 5.87
N ALA A 184 9.66 -14.64 4.83
CA ALA A 184 10.39 -13.38 4.91
C ALA A 184 9.56 -12.19 5.43
N TRP A 185 8.26 -12.37 5.66
CA TRP A 185 7.41 -11.28 6.14
C TRP A 185 7.46 -11.19 7.66
N SER A 186 7.84 -10.04 8.18
CA SER A 186 7.81 -9.76 9.62
C SER A 186 6.40 -9.86 10.23
N HIS A 187 5.36 -9.65 9.42
CA HIS A 187 3.95 -9.78 9.76
C HIS A 187 3.09 -9.95 8.50
N ARG A 188 1.86 -10.47 8.65
CA ARG A 188 0.91 -10.68 7.55
C ARG A 188 -0.07 -9.51 7.33
N TYR A 189 0.12 -8.40 8.00
CA TYR A 189 -0.71 -7.20 7.79
C TYR A 189 -0.28 -6.47 6.51
N ARG A 190 -0.48 -7.15 5.37
CA ARG A 190 -0.09 -6.68 4.03
C ARG A 190 -1.24 -6.91 3.04
N LEU A 191 -1.48 -5.92 2.19
CA LEU A 191 -2.48 -5.96 1.12
C LEU A 191 -2.05 -5.06 -0.01
N ALA A 192 -2.33 -5.47 -1.24
CA ALA A 192 -1.85 -4.84 -2.46
C ALA A 192 -0.36 -5.06 -2.69
N VAL A 193 0.10 -4.77 -3.88
CA VAL A 193 1.50 -4.83 -4.27
C VAL A 193 2.01 -3.42 -4.55
N ASN A 194 3.13 -3.09 -3.95
CA ASN A 194 3.89 -1.90 -4.29
C ASN A 194 4.62 -2.11 -5.61
N THR A 195 4.67 -1.09 -6.44
CA THR A 195 5.31 -1.18 -7.75
C THR A 195 6.37 -0.09 -7.95
N ALA A 196 7.30 -0.36 -8.84
CA ALA A 196 8.18 0.64 -9.44
C ALA A 196 7.73 0.89 -10.89
N MET A 197 7.70 2.14 -11.30
CA MET A 197 7.36 2.51 -12.67
C MET A 197 8.60 2.40 -13.56
N LEU A 198 8.54 1.56 -14.59
CA LEU A 198 9.60 1.38 -15.58
C LEU A 198 9.40 2.23 -16.83
N ARG A 199 8.14 2.42 -17.23
CA ARG A 199 7.76 3.31 -18.33
C ARG A 199 6.46 4.01 -18.00
N SER A 200 6.48 5.33 -18.04
CA SER A 200 5.31 6.17 -17.83
C SER A 200 4.45 6.23 -19.08
N ALA A 201 3.14 6.08 -18.93
CA ALA A 201 2.13 6.30 -19.94
C ALA A 201 0.78 6.56 -19.27
N TYR A 202 -0.20 7.02 -20.03
CA TYR A 202 -1.59 7.08 -19.58
C TYR A 202 -2.14 5.67 -19.42
N VAL A 203 -2.91 5.48 -18.35
CA VAL A 203 -3.66 4.25 -18.08
C VAL A 203 -5.14 4.61 -18.06
N THR A 204 -5.94 3.88 -18.82
CA THR A 204 -7.38 4.09 -18.95
C THR A 204 -8.14 2.94 -18.32
N VAL A 205 -9.27 3.24 -17.69
CA VAL A 205 -10.15 2.21 -17.13
C VAL A 205 -10.60 1.24 -18.24
N GLY A 206 -10.48 -0.05 -17.97
CA GLY A 206 -10.81 -1.12 -18.93
C GLY A 206 -9.60 -1.68 -19.69
N GLU A 207 -8.41 -1.10 -19.52
CA GLU A 207 -7.20 -1.70 -20.10
C GLU A 207 -6.79 -2.98 -19.38
N THR A 208 -6.27 -3.92 -20.16
CA THR A 208 -5.85 -5.24 -19.67
C THR A 208 -4.47 -5.16 -18.99
N VAL A 209 -4.35 -5.85 -17.87
CA VAL A 209 -3.05 -6.11 -17.24
C VAL A 209 -2.39 -7.29 -17.94
N VAL A 210 -1.21 -7.09 -18.49
CA VAL A 210 -0.45 -8.12 -19.19
C VAL A 210 0.83 -8.41 -18.40
N SER A 211 0.94 -9.62 -17.86
CA SER A 211 2.18 -10.10 -17.28
C SER A 211 3.22 -10.25 -18.39
N LEU A 212 4.37 -9.64 -18.20
CA LEU A 212 5.47 -9.78 -19.15
C LEU A 212 6.23 -11.03 -18.77
N ALA A 213 6.17 -12.04 -19.68
CA ALA A 213 6.99 -13.24 -19.53
C ALA A 213 8.47 -12.85 -19.52
N ARG A 214 9.27 -13.64 -18.80
CA ARG A 214 10.74 -13.55 -18.78
C ARG A 214 11.32 -13.86 -20.15
#